data_9169f1bb894e0df9eef069ec5accc826
#
_entry.id   9169f1bb894e0df9eef069ec5accc826
#
_cell.length_a   1.000
_cell.length_b   1.000
_cell.length_c   1.000
_cell.angle_alpha   90.00
_cell.angle_beta   90.00
_cell.angle_gamma   90.00
#
_symmetry.space_group_name_H-M   'P 1'
#
loop_
_entity.id
_entity.type
_entity.pdbx_description
1 polymer ?
#
loop_
_entity_poly.entity_id
_entity_poly.type
_entity_poly.pdbx_seq_one_letter_code
_entity_poly.pdbx_strand_id
1 'polypeptide(L)'
;VPAAPEDAPATVCTLGRITYQKNPALFCKIAAALPQVQFVWIGDGELRSELTAENITVTGWVKREEAIALCMKSRIFLLPSLWEGLPISLLEAMYMKKLVIVSDVIGNRDVIHNQVNGYVCKTLDEYVAAIRRGVQMDADCRAYIEHAYREILSEYSLDVMCGKYDEIYQRALNACQKN
;
A
#
# COMPACT_ATOMS: atom_id res chain seq x y z
N VAL A 1 10.64 9.47 9.41
CA VAL A 1 9.49 8.66 9.90
C VAL A 1 10.10 7.46 10.61
N PRO A 2 9.80 7.19 11.88
CA PRO A 2 10.33 6.02 12.56
C PRO A 2 9.78 4.74 11.90
N ALA A 3 10.67 3.81 11.58
CA ALA A 3 10.28 2.47 11.18
C ALA A 3 9.51 1.76 12.31
N ALA A 4 8.66 0.79 11.97
CA ALA A 4 8.06 -0.06 13.00
C ALA A 4 9.17 -0.73 13.83
N PRO A 5 9.03 -0.87 15.16
CA PRO A 5 10.00 -1.58 15.98
C PRO A 5 10.27 -2.98 15.41
N GLU A 6 11.52 -3.40 15.37
CA GLU A 6 11.88 -4.73 14.83
C GLU A 6 11.19 -5.88 15.58
N ASP A 7 10.87 -5.68 16.87
CA ASP A 7 10.19 -6.66 17.73
C ASP A 7 8.65 -6.58 17.67
N ALA A 8 8.06 -5.66 16.88
CA ALA A 8 6.62 -5.61 16.75
C ALA A 8 6.10 -6.89 16.09
N PRO A 9 4.96 -7.48 16.55
CA PRO A 9 4.37 -8.63 15.91
C PRO A 9 4.13 -8.31 14.43
N ALA A 10 4.37 -9.29 13.57
CA ALA A 10 4.23 -9.12 12.14
C ALA A 10 2.76 -8.86 11.80
N THR A 11 2.43 -7.60 11.58
CA THR A 11 1.08 -7.12 11.28
C THR A 11 1.02 -6.67 9.83
N VAL A 12 -0.03 -7.12 9.13
CA VAL A 12 -0.40 -6.67 7.79
C VAL A 12 -1.53 -5.68 7.92
N CYS A 13 -1.42 -4.50 7.32
CA CYS A 13 -2.52 -3.55 7.28
C CYS A 13 -2.94 -3.20 5.85
N THR A 14 -4.18 -2.71 5.73
CA THR A 14 -4.66 -1.94 4.60
C THR A 14 -5.36 -0.68 5.12
N LEU A 15 -5.45 0.36 4.28
CA LEU A 15 -6.06 1.62 4.63
C LEU A 15 -7.05 2.05 3.55
N GLY A 16 -8.30 2.29 3.94
CA GLY A 16 -9.33 2.78 3.04
C GLY A 16 -10.72 2.23 3.32
N ARG A 17 -11.68 2.65 2.48
CA ARG A 17 -13.07 2.17 2.57
C ARG A 17 -13.16 0.69 2.22
N ILE A 18 -14.00 -0.04 2.94
CA ILE A 18 -14.29 -1.46 2.65
C ILE A 18 -15.34 -1.51 1.53
N THR A 19 -14.87 -1.48 0.29
CA THR A 19 -15.67 -1.44 -0.93
C THR A 19 -15.33 -2.60 -1.85
N TYR A 20 -16.17 -2.87 -2.83
CA TYR A 20 -15.90 -3.89 -3.86
C TYR A 20 -14.57 -3.67 -4.56
N GLN A 21 -14.22 -2.41 -4.87
CA GLN A 21 -12.94 -2.05 -5.48
C GLN A 21 -11.73 -2.55 -4.67
N LYS A 22 -11.79 -2.46 -3.34
CA LYS A 22 -10.68 -2.82 -2.44
C LYS A 22 -10.60 -4.32 -2.16
N ASN A 23 -11.57 -5.10 -2.68
CA ASN A 23 -11.58 -6.57 -2.67
C ASN A 23 -11.44 -7.18 -1.25
N PRO A 24 -12.36 -6.87 -0.33
CA PRO A 24 -12.30 -7.43 1.03
C PRO A 24 -12.38 -8.95 1.04
N ALA A 25 -13.05 -9.56 0.07
CA ALA A 25 -13.10 -11.01 -0.07
C ALA A 25 -11.71 -11.65 -0.27
N LEU A 26 -10.86 -11.06 -1.13
CA LEU A 26 -9.49 -11.56 -1.30
C LEU A 26 -8.64 -11.27 -0.07
N PHE A 27 -8.77 -10.07 0.53
CA PHE A 27 -8.09 -9.75 1.79
C PHE A 27 -8.40 -10.78 2.88
N CYS A 28 -9.69 -11.14 3.03
CA CYS A 28 -10.13 -12.16 3.98
C CYS A 28 -9.55 -13.55 3.68
N LYS A 29 -9.53 -13.97 2.40
CA LYS A 29 -8.92 -15.26 2.00
C LYS A 29 -7.42 -15.30 2.30
N ILE A 30 -6.71 -14.19 2.07
CA ILE A 30 -5.27 -14.09 2.39
C ILE A 30 -5.06 -14.21 3.90
N ALA A 31 -5.88 -13.51 4.71
CA ALA A 31 -5.80 -13.58 6.17
C ALA A 31 -6.08 -14.99 6.68
N ALA A 32 -7.13 -15.66 6.19
CA ALA A 32 -7.47 -17.02 6.55
C ALA A 32 -6.37 -18.05 6.23
N ALA A 33 -5.59 -17.81 5.15
CA ALA A 33 -4.45 -18.66 4.78
C ALA A 33 -3.20 -18.46 5.66
N LEU A 34 -3.22 -17.44 6.54
CA LEU A 34 -2.10 -17.05 7.42
C LEU A 34 -2.61 -16.79 8.85
N PRO A 35 -3.18 -17.79 9.55
CA PRO A 35 -3.86 -17.58 10.85
C PRO A 35 -2.92 -17.07 11.95
N GLN A 36 -1.60 -17.25 11.82
CA GLN A 36 -0.58 -16.77 12.75
C GLN A 36 -0.18 -15.30 12.55
N VAL A 37 -0.67 -14.65 11.48
CA VAL A 37 -0.38 -13.24 11.15
C VAL A 37 -1.59 -12.41 11.50
N GLN A 38 -1.39 -11.25 12.14
CA GLN A 38 -2.48 -10.32 12.42
C GLN A 38 -2.72 -9.39 11.23
N PHE A 39 -3.98 -9.24 10.85
CA PHE A 39 -4.42 -8.36 9.79
C PHE A 39 -5.27 -7.22 10.36
N VAL A 40 -5.05 -6.01 9.87
CA VAL A 40 -5.81 -4.83 10.29
C VAL A 40 -6.35 -4.11 9.06
N TRP A 41 -7.67 -4.00 8.96
CA TRP A 41 -8.28 -3.08 8.00
C TRP A 41 -8.55 -1.74 8.69
N ILE A 42 -7.83 -0.71 8.28
CA ILE A 42 -7.96 0.65 8.82
C ILE A 42 -9.00 1.38 7.99
N GLY A 43 -10.21 1.46 8.50
CA GLY A 43 -11.37 2.04 7.81
C GLY A 43 -12.65 1.26 8.02
N ASP A 44 -13.71 1.67 7.31
CA ASP A 44 -15.04 1.05 7.34
C ASP A 44 -15.66 1.03 5.94
N GLY A 45 -16.79 0.38 5.76
CA GLY A 45 -17.54 0.39 4.51
C GLY A 45 -18.63 -0.69 4.45
N GLU A 46 -19.34 -0.67 3.34
CA GLU A 46 -20.53 -1.49 3.11
C GLU A 46 -20.24 -3.01 3.07
N LEU A 47 -19.02 -3.40 2.75
CA LEU A 47 -18.62 -4.81 2.66
C LEU A 47 -17.86 -5.31 3.89
N ARG A 48 -17.99 -4.63 5.03
CA ARG A 48 -17.34 -5.04 6.29
C ARG A 48 -17.67 -6.48 6.68
N SER A 49 -18.87 -6.95 6.41
CA SER A 49 -19.32 -8.32 6.70
C SER A 49 -18.55 -9.41 5.94
N GLU A 50 -17.80 -9.06 4.89
CA GLU A 50 -16.96 -10.02 4.16
C GLU A 50 -15.65 -10.35 4.90
N LEU A 51 -15.26 -9.54 5.88
CA LEU A 51 -14.03 -9.70 6.67
C LEU A 51 -14.27 -10.61 7.87
N THR A 52 -14.43 -11.92 7.62
CA THR A 52 -14.85 -12.92 8.60
C THR A 52 -13.72 -13.73 9.23
N ALA A 53 -12.48 -13.62 8.76
CA ALA A 53 -11.36 -14.36 9.32
C ALA A 53 -11.02 -13.84 10.73
N GLU A 54 -10.79 -14.75 11.67
CA GLU A 54 -10.60 -14.46 13.11
C GLU A 54 -9.39 -13.57 13.42
N ASN A 55 -8.39 -13.59 12.53
CA ASN A 55 -7.17 -12.81 12.64
C ASN A 55 -7.26 -11.43 11.95
N ILE A 56 -8.48 -10.99 11.59
CA ILE A 56 -8.72 -9.64 11.05
C ILE A 56 -9.33 -8.74 12.11
N THR A 57 -8.73 -7.58 12.31
CA THR A 57 -9.31 -6.48 13.08
C THR A 57 -9.74 -5.36 12.14
N VAL A 58 -10.97 -4.89 12.25
CA VAL A 58 -11.49 -3.74 11.50
C VAL A 58 -11.64 -2.57 12.46
N THR A 59 -10.94 -1.46 12.19
CA THR A 59 -10.94 -0.31 13.12
C THR A 59 -12.23 0.50 13.09
N GLY A 60 -13.01 0.39 12.01
CA GLY A 60 -14.04 1.37 11.72
C GLY A 60 -13.44 2.70 11.24
N TRP A 61 -14.27 3.74 11.16
CA TRP A 61 -13.82 5.08 10.84
C TRP A 61 -12.95 5.65 11.95
N VAL A 62 -11.73 6.05 11.60
CA VAL A 62 -10.77 6.71 12.48
C VAL A 62 -10.29 8.02 11.84
N LYS A 63 -9.79 8.95 12.66
CA LYS A 63 -9.18 10.18 12.16
C LYS A 63 -7.89 9.86 11.40
N ARG A 64 -7.49 10.76 10.48
CA ARG A 64 -6.30 10.57 9.64
C ARG A 64 -5.03 10.30 10.45
N GLU A 65 -4.83 11.05 11.53
CA GLU A 65 -3.65 10.91 12.40
C GLU A 65 -3.60 9.54 13.06
N GLU A 66 -4.74 9.04 13.50
CA GLU A 66 -4.88 7.71 14.09
C GLU A 66 -4.69 6.61 13.02
N ALA A 67 -5.24 6.79 11.82
CA ALA A 67 -5.04 5.87 10.71
C ALA A 67 -3.57 5.73 10.35
N ILE A 68 -2.84 6.83 10.26
CA ILE A 68 -1.39 6.85 10.02
C ILE A 68 -0.66 6.14 11.17
N ALA A 69 -0.99 6.43 12.43
CA ALA A 69 -0.36 5.80 13.59
C ALA A 69 -0.57 4.28 13.63
N LEU A 70 -1.76 3.80 13.23
CA LEU A 70 -2.06 2.37 13.11
C LEU A 70 -1.27 1.72 11.97
N CYS A 71 -1.22 2.37 10.80
CA CYS A 71 -0.43 1.90 9.69
C CYS A 71 1.07 1.84 10.03
N MET A 72 1.58 2.82 10.78
CA MET A 72 2.98 2.84 11.23
C MET A 72 3.36 1.65 12.12
N LYS A 73 2.43 1.12 12.91
CA LYS A 73 2.64 -0.07 13.75
C LYS A 73 2.75 -1.37 12.93
N SER A 74 2.28 -1.37 11.70
CA SER A 74 2.32 -2.53 10.81
C SER A 74 3.65 -2.59 10.05
N ARG A 75 4.08 -3.81 9.68
CA ARG A 75 5.27 -4.03 8.85
C ARG A 75 4.94 -4.07 7.36
N ILE A 76 3.78 -4.60 7.03
CA ILE A 76 3.35 -4.89 5.67
C ILE A 76 2.09 -4.10 5.37
N PHE A 77 2.06 -3.47 4.19
CA PHE A 77 0.86 -2.85 3.63
C PHE A 77 0.36 -3.71 2.47
N LEU A 78 -0.90 -4.15 2.54
CA LEU A 78 -1.53 -5.03 1.55
C LEU A 78 -2.65 -4.28 0.82
N LEU A 79 -2.58 -4.23 -0.51
CA LEU A 79 -3.60 -3.59 -1.36
C LEU A 79 -4.05 -4.55 -2.47
N PRO A 80 -5.03 -5.45 -2.20
CA PRO A 80 -5.48 -6.47 -3.17
C PRO A 80 -6.59 -5.97 -4.08
N SER A 81 -6.62 -4.68 -4.40
CA SER A 81 -7.69 -4.02 -5.15
C SER A 81 -7.94 -4.63 -6.52
N LEU A 82 -9.18 -4.56 -6.99
CA LEU A 82 -9.58 -5.00 -8.34
C LEU A 82 -9.18 -3.97 -9.42
N TRP A 83 -9.10 -2.70 -9.07
CA TRP A 83 -8.59 -1.62 -9.91
C TRP A 83 -8.13 -0.45 -9.06
N GLU A 84 -7.16 0.30 -9.55
CA GLU A 84 -6.66 1.55 -8.99
C GLU A 84 -6.33 2.55 -10.09
N GLY A 85 -6.43 3.84 -9.76
CA GLY A 85 -5.81 4.90 -10.54
C GLY A 85 -4.40 5.18 -10.00
N LEU A 86 -4.29 6.15 -9.09
CA LEU A 86 -3.09 6.36 -8.27
C LEU A 86 -3.48 6.20 -6.80
N PRO A 87 -3.20 5.06 -6.15
CA PRO A 87 -3.65 4.80 -4.78
C PRO A 87 -2.81 5.57 -3.76
N ILE A 88 -3.33 6.68 -3.24
CA ILE A 88 -2.64 7.55 -2.27
C ILE A 88 -2.21 6.76 -1.02
N SER A 89 -3.05 5.83 -0.54
CA SER A 89 -2.69 4.99 0.62
C SER A 89 -1.46 4.11 0.36
N LEU A 90 -1.21 3.71 -0.88
CA LEU A 90 0.01 3.00 -1.27
C LEU A 90 1.24 3.92 -1.19
N LEU A 91 1.13 5.14 -1.74
CA LEU A 91 2.20 6.14 -1.65
C LEU A 91 2.52 6.49 -0.19
N GLU A 92 1.49 6.64 0.64
CA GLU A 92 1.65 6.85 2.08
C GLU A 92 2.34 5.67 2.77
N ALA A 93 2.00 4.43 2.40
CA ALA A 93 2.64 3.23 2.96
C ALA A 93 4.12 3.13 2.58
N MET A 94 4.48 3.44 1.32
CA MET A 94 5.87 3.51 0.87
C MET A 94 6.65 4.59 1.63
N TYR A 95 6.04 5.77 1.83
CA TYR A 95 6.64 6.85 2.63
C TYR A 95 6.84 6.43 4.10
N MET A 96 5.92 5.66 4.66
CA MET A 96 6.03 5.08 6.01
C MET A 96 6.95 3.86 6.10
N LYS A 97 7.70 3.56 5.04
CA LYS A 97 8.64 2.43 4.97
C LYS A 97 7.97 1.09 5.28
N LYS A 98 6.81 0.83 4.68
CA LYS A 98 6.15 -0.47 4.74
C LYS A 98 6.59 -1.33 3.57
N LEU A 99 6.71 -2.65 3.79
CA LEU A 99 6.76 -3.58 2.66
C LEU A 99 5.39 -3.56 2.00
N VAL A 100 5.35 -3.17 0.73
CA VAL A 100 4.09 -3.07 0.00
C VAL A 100 3.85 -4.31 -0.85
N ILE A 101 2.65 -4.86 -0.76
CA ILE A 101 2.20 -6.04 -1.51
C ILE A 101 0.87 -5.66 -2.17
N VAL A 102 0.82 -5.67 -3.49
CA VAL A 102 -0.31 -5.13 -4.25
C VAL A 102 -0.82 -6.12 -5.29
N SER A 103 -2.05 -5.92 -5.76
CA SER A 103 -2.62 -6.65 -6.91
C SER A 103 -2.00 -6.19 -8.22
N ASP A 104 -2.02 -7.09 -9.23
CA ASP A 104 -1.56 -6.84 -10.60
C ASP A 104 -2.60 -6.04 -11.40
N VAL A 105 -2.81 -4.78 -11.01
CA VAL A 105 -3.67 -3.82 -11.72
C VAL A 105 -2.87 -2.59 -12.15
N ILE A 106 -3.34 -1.87 -13.18
CA ILE A 106 -2.58 -0.78 -13.83
C ILE A 106 -2.05 0.21 -12.80
N GLY A 107 -2.91 0.86 -12.02
CA GLY A 107 -2.49 1.90 -11.07
C GLY A 107 -1.53 1.42 -9.97
N ASN A 108 -1.53 0.13 -9.64
CA ASN A 108 -0.55 -0.45 -8.73
C ASN A 108 0.79 -0.68 -9.44
N ARG A 109 0.78 -1.19 -10.67
CA ARG A 109 1.99 -1.42 -11.48
C ARG A 109 2.69 -0.14 -11.93
N ASP A 110 1.96 0.96 -12.01
CA ASP A 110 2.55 2.27 -12.32
C ASP A 110 3.45 2.77 -11.18
N VAL A 111 3.26 2.23 -9.96
CA VAL A 111 4.01 2.60 -8.76
C VAL A 111 4.92 1.47 -8.29
N ILE A 112 4.46 0.21 -8.35
CA ILE A 112 5.19 -0.94 -7.80
C ILE A 112 5.79 -1.79 -8.92
N HIS A 113 7.10 -1.87 -8.91
CA HIS A 113 7.90 -2.76 -9.76
C HIS A 113 8.22 -4.02 -8.98
N ASN A 114 7.64 -5.15 -9.43
CA ASN A 114 7.71 -6.43 -8.71
C ASN A 114 9.14 -6.82 -8.36
N GLN A 115 9.39 -7.13 -7.08
CA GLN A 115 10.70 -7.52 -6.54
C GLN A 115 11.81 -6.45 -6.74
N VAL A 116 11.40 -5.17 -6.85
CA VAL A 116 12.32 -4.03 -6.90
C VAL A 116 12.00 -3.05 -5.77
N ASN A 117 10.73 -2.66 -5.63
CA ASN A 117 10.26 -1.74 -4.59
C ASN A 117 9.02 -2.29 -3.85
N GLY A 118 8.65 -3.56 -4.07
CA GLY A 118 7.52 -4.25 -3.45
C GLY A 118 7.16 -5.52 -4.19
N TYR A 119 5.99 -6.09 -3.88
CA TYR A 119 5.47 -7.27 -4.56
C TYR A 119 4.19 -6.94 -5.32
N VAL A 120 4.12 -7.41 -6.57
CA VAL A 120 2.89 -7.41 -7.40
C VAL A 120 2.40 -8.84 -7.51
N CYS A 121 1.21 -9.14 -7.01
CA CYS A 121 0.66 -10.49 -6.90
C CYS A 121 -0.61 -10.66 -7.74
N LYS A 122 -0.77 -11.85 -8.34
CA LYS A 122 -1.93 -12.27 -9.15
C LYS A 122 -2.76 -13.35 -8.47
N THR A 123 -2.11 -14.22 -7.72
CA THR A 123 -2.72 -15.41 -7.12
C THR A 123 -2.65 -15.36 -5.59
N LEU A 124 -3.54 -16.08 -4.93
CA LEU A 124 -3.52 -16.22 -3.47
C LEU A 124 -2.16 -16.72 -2.96
N ASP A 125 -1.57 -17.69 -3.65
CA ASP A 125 -0.29 -18.28 -3.26
C ASP A 125 0.85 -17.26 -3.32
N GLU A 126 0.86 -16.37 -4.32
CA GLU A 126 1.84 -15.28 -4.43
C GLU A 126 1.70 -14.29 -3.26
N TYR A 127 0.48 -13.90 -2.87
CA TYR A 127 0.27 -13.07 -1.69
C TYR A 127 0.77 -13.74 -0.40
N VAL A 128 0.42 -15.02 -0.22
CA VAL A 128 0.85 -15.80 0.96
C VAL A 128 2.37 -15.90 1.02
N ALA A 129 3.02 -16.17 -0.10
CA ALA A 129 4.48 -16.26 -0.18
C ALA A 129 5.14 -14.90 0.11
N ALA A 130 4.65 -13.81 -0.47
CA ALA A 130 5.17 -12.46 -0.25
C ALA A 130 5.01 -12.03 1.22
N ILE A 131 3.85 -12.31 1.84
CA ILE A 131 3.61 -11.98 3.25
C ILE A 131 4.53 -12.80 4.16
N ARG A 132 4.72 -14.09 3.91
CA ARG A 132 5.65 -14.92 4.70
C ARG A 132 7.07 -14.37 4.66
N ARG A 133 7.57 -13.94 3.50
CA ARG A 133 8.87 -13.25 3.38
C ARG A 133 8.89 -11.94 4.15
N GLY A 134 7.83 -11.14 4.03
CA GLY A 134 7.69 -9.88 4.77
C GLY A 134 7.61 -10.05 6.29
N VAL A 135 7.05 -11.16 6.78
CA VAL A 135 7.05 -11.51 8.21
C VAL A 135 8.47 -11.79 8.70
N GLN A 136 9.26 -12.50 7.91
CA GLN A 136 10.68 -12.79 8.21
C GLN A 136 11.57 -11.56 8.01
N MET A 137 11.11 -10.57 7.24
CA MET A 137 11.82 -9.35 6.89
C MET A 137 13.25 -9.66 6.38
N ASP A 138 13.33 -10.49 5.35
CA ASP A 138 14.60 -10.86 4.73
C ASP A 138 15.35 -9.64 4.13
N ALA A 139 16.56 -9.86 3.65
CA ALA A 139 17.40 -8.78 3.10
C ALA A 139 16.77 -8.12 1.87
N ASP A 140 16.09 -8.91 1.02
CA ASP A 140 15.41 -8.39 -0.17
C ASP A 140 14.23 -7.49 0.23
N CYS A 141 13.42 -7.91 1.20
CA CYS A 141 12.31 -7.10 1.70
C CYS A 141 12.79 -5.74 2.23
N ARG A 142 13.90 -5.70 2.98
CA ARG A 142 14.50 -4.45 3.44
C ARG A 142 14.98 -3.58 2.27
N ALA A 143 15.61 -4.18 1.26
CA ALA A 143 16.04 -3.46 0.07
C ALA A 143 14.85 -2.86 -0.71
N TYR A 144 13.75 -3.61 -0.87
CA TYR A 144 12.55 -3.12 -1.54
C TYR A 144 11.93 -1.93 -0.80
N ILE A 145 11.84 -1.98 0.52
CA ILE A 145 11.34 -0.89 1.36
C ILE A 145 12.17 0.39 1.16
N GLU A 146 13.50 0.29 1.19
CA GLU A 146 14.37 1.44 1.01
C GLU A 146 14.31 1.98 -0.42
N HIS A 147 14.12 1.12 -1.42
CA HIS A 147 13.93 1.54 -2.81
C HIS A 147 12.61 2.29 -2.96
N ALA A 148 11.50 1.72 -2.48
CA ALA A 148 10.20 2.35 -2.47
C ALA A 148 10.23 3.74 -1.80
N TYR A 149 10.89 3.85 -0.65
CA TYR A 149 11.01 5.12 0.07
C TYR A 149 11.76 6.18 -0.71
N ARG A 150 12.88 5.82 -1.38
CA ARG A 150 13.64 6.78 -2.22
C ARG A 150 12.81 7.23 -3.41
N GLU A 151 12.10 6.32 -4.05
CA GLU A 151 11.26 6.61 -5.20
C GLU A 151 10.10 7.56 -4.85
N ILE A 152 9.47 7.39 -3.67
CA ILE A 152 8.46 8.33 -3.18
C ILE A 152 9.02 9.75 -3.05
N LEU A 153 10.22 9.89 -2.52
CA LEU A 153 10.84 11.20 -2.33
C LEU A 153 11.20 11.87 -3.66
N SER A 154 11.66 11.10 -4.65
CA SER A 154 12.11 11.62 -5.94
C SER A 154 11.01 11.84 -6.97
N GLU A 155 9.92 11.05 -6.91
CA GLU A 155 8.92 11.04 -7.99
C GLU A 155 7.53 11.54 -7.57
N TYR A 156 7.16 11.37 -6.28
CA TYR A 156 5.79 11.58 -5.80
C TYR A 156 5.68 12.66 -4.72
N SER A 157 6.74 13.46 -4.49
CA SER A 157 6.65 14.58 -3.57
C SER A 157 5.81 15.73 -4.17
N LEU A 158 5.26 16.58 -3.28
CA LEU A 158 4.49 17.74 -3.71
C LEU A 158 5.31 18.67 -4.62
N ASP A 159 6.59 18.88 -4.29
CA ASP A 159 7.49 19.74 -5.08
C ASP A 159 7.70 19.19 -6.49
N VAL A 160 7.92 17.88 -6.62
CA VAL A 160 8.04 17.21 -7.93
C VAL A 160 6.75 17.32 -8.72
N MET A 161 5.60 17.11 -8.09
CA MET A 161 4.30 17.26 -8.73
C MET A 161 4.09 18.70 -9.22
N CYS A 162 4.31 19.70 -8.38
CA CYS A 162 4.19 21.11 -8.76
C CYS A 162 5.13 21.47 -9.92
N GLY A 163 6.38 21.03 -9.86
CA GLY A 163 7.34 21.26 -10.96
C GLY A 163 6.88 20.67 -12.30
N LYS A 164 6.37 19.43 -12.30
CA LYS A 164 5.80 18.80 -13.50
C LYS A 164 4.58 19.57 -14.05
N TYR A 165 3.70 20.09 -13.19
CA TYR A 165 2.59 20.94 -13.61
C TYR A 165 3.05 22.27 -14.20
N ASP A 166 4.02 22.93 -13.56
CA ASP A 166 4.60 24.19 -14.06
C ASP A 166 5.19 24.02 -15.46
N GLU A 167 5.92 22.94 -15.71
CA GLU A 167 6.43 22.63 -17.05
C GLU A 167 5.31 22.48 -18.09
N ILE A 168 4.21 21.81 -17.75
CA ILE A 168 3.06 21.63 -18.64
C ILE A 168 2.42 22.98 -18.96
N TYR A 169 2.21 23.82 -17.94
CA TYR A 169 1.65 25.15 -18.12
C TYR A 169 2.54 26.04 -18.99
N GLN A 170 3.84 26.03 -18.77
CA GLN A 170 4.79 26.80 -19.58
C GLN A 170 4.78 26.36 -21.06
N ARG A 171 4.74 25.04 -21.32
CA ARG A 171 4.62 24.51 -22.69
C ARG A 171 3.33 24.97 -23.37
N ALA A 172 2.19 24.95 -22.64
CA ALA A 172 0.90 25.39 -23.17
C ALA A 172 0.91 26.89 -23.51
N LEU A 173 1.42 27.73 -22.61
CA LEU A 173 1.55 29.18 -22.83
C LEU A 173 2.44 29.50 -24.03
N ASN A 174 3.58 28.83 -24.16
CA ASN A 174 4.49 29.02 -25.30
C ASN A 174 3.87 28.58 -26.62
N ALA A 175 3.02 27.56 -26.63
CA ALA A 175 2.29 27.12 -27.82
C ALA A 175 1.21 28.14 -28.24
N CYS A 176 0.50 28.76 -27.29
CA CYS A 176 -0.48 29.81 -27.57
C CYS A 176 0.13 31.10 -28.09
N GLN A 177 1.37 31.43 -27.75
CA GLN A 177 2.05 32.64 -28.21
C GLN A 177 2.61 32.53 -29.63
N LYS A 178 2.69 31.33 -30.20
CA LYS A 178 3.21 31.07 -31.56
C LYS A 178 2.13 31.02 -32.64
N ASN A 179 0.86 31.13 -32.27
CA ASN A 179 -0.29 31.27 -33.16
C ASN A 179 -0.85 32.70 -33.12
#